data_4f878fc1823a7c3510d644a5f2302a95
#
_entry.id   4f878fc1823a7c3510d644a5f2302a95
#
_cell.length_a   1.000
_cell.length_b   1.000
_cell.length_c   1.000
_cell.angle_alpha   90.00
_cell.angle_beta   90.00
_cell.angle_gamma   90.00
#
_symmetry.space_group_name_H-M   'P 1'
#
loop_
_entity.id
_entity.type
_entity.pdbx_description
1 polymer ?
#
loop_
_entity_poly.entity_id
_entity_poly.type
_entity_poly.pdbx_seq_one_letter_code
_entity_poly.pdbx_strand_id
1 'polypeptide(L)'
;MDRGQLLIIPPLFDGTNYAFWKVLMRAFLQSLDEKVWQTVEIGWTKPTKAPVDWDDAKIKAANFNSRALNALFSAVTNEEFKKISSTEIAKEACDYQPMKEQRLSRIRCFRGSLQALKRLRWRRISHSMSSMPSLGT
;
A
#
# COMPACT_ATOMS: atom_id res chain seq x y z
N MET A 1 26.05 15.05 -12.40
CA MET A 1 24.87 14.54 -11.72
C MET A 1 24.81 13.02 -11.87
N ASP A 2 24.99 12.36 -10.80
CA ASP A 2 25.09 10.90 -10.85
C ASP A 2 23.69 10.29 -10.94
N ARG A 3 23.37 9.73 -12.10
CA ARG A 3 22.07 9.15 -12.36
C ARG A 3 21.74 7.95 -11.43
N GLY A 4 22.79 7.32 -10.89
CA GLY A 4 22.61 6.19 -9.96
C GLY A 4 21.99 6.57 -8.63
N GLN A 5 22.14 7.80 -8.19
CA GLN A 5 21.56 8.28 -6.93
C GLN A 5 20.05 8.50 -6.99
N LEU A 6 19.52 8.83 -8.18
CA LEU A 6 18.10 9.04 -8.35
C LEU A 6 17.26 7.76 -8.20
N LEU A 7 17.88 6.61 -8.46
CA LEU A 7 17.21 5.31 -8.34
C LEU A 7 17.09 4.82 -6.91
N ILE A 8 17.77 5.48 -5.97
CA ILE A 8 17.82 5.06 -4.56
C ILE A 8 16.86 5.87 -3.70
N ILE A 9 16.27 6.93 -4.24
CA ILE A 9 15.36 7.80 -3.51
C ILE A 9 13.91 7.35 -3.74
N PRO A 10 13.18 6.94 -2.68
CA PRO A 10 11.79 6.57 -2.83
C PRO A 10 10.92 7.79 -3.14
N PRO A 11 9.79 7.61 -3.83
CA PRO A 11 8.85 8.69 -4.09
C PRO A 11 8.21 9.17 -2.79
N LEU A 12 8.14 10.49 -2.61
CA LEU A 12 7.60 11.08 -1.39
C LEU A 12 6.07 11.12 -1.40
N PHE A 13 5.46 10.63 -0.32
CA PHE A 13 4.02 10.76 -0.08
C PHE A 13 3.75 11.88 0.92
N ASP A 14 2.93 12.83 0.52
CA ASP A 14 2.57 14.00 1.31
C ASP A 14 1.14 13.97 1.86
N GLY A 15 0.45 12.86 1.70
CA GLY A 15 -0.95 12.71 2.09
C GLY A 15 -1.93 12.90 0.94
N THR A 16 -1.44 13.26 -0.23
CA THR A 16 -2.27 13.45 -1.45
C THR A 16 -1.86 12.45 -2.53
N ASN A 17 -2.76 12.19 -3.48
CA ASN A 17 -2.48 11.30 -4.63
C ASN A 17 -1.92 9.94 -4.23
N TYR A 18 -2.52 9.32 -3.23
CA TYR A 18 -2.09 8.01 -2.73
C TYR A 18 -1.97 6.96 -3.84
N ALA A 19 -2.94 6.91 -4.73
CA ALA A 19 -2.95 5.93 -5.82
C ALA A 19 -1.76 6.10 -6.77
N PHE A 20 -1.42 7.33 -7.10
CA PHE A 20 -0.27 7.65 -7.94
C PHE A 20 1.04 7.30 -7.22
N TRP A 21 1.17 7.73 -5.96
CA TRP A 21 2.34 7.42 -5.14
C TRP A 21 2.52 5.90 -5.00
N LYS A 22 1.44 5.16 -4.79
CA LYS A 22 1.50 3.71 -4.60
C LYS A 22 2.06 3.00 -5.82
N VAL A 23 1.71 3.44 -7.02
CA VAL A 23 2.28 2.87 -8.26
C VAL A 23 3.78 3.11 -8.34
N LEU A 24 4.22 4.33 -8.03
CA LEU A 24 5.65 4.67 -8.01
C LEU A 24 6.39 3.90 -6.91
N MET A 25 5.79 3.78 -5.74
CA MET A 25 6.39 3.07 -4.61
C MET A 25 6.50 1.57 -4.89
N ARG A 26 5.50 1.00 -5.55
CA ARG A 26 5.57 -0.39 -6.02
C ARG A 26 6.78 -0.60 -6.93
N ALA A 27 6.94 0.24 -7.94
CA ALA A 27 8.07 0.15 -8.85
C ALA A 27 9.40 0.30 -8.11
N PHE A 28 9.47 1.20 -7.14
CA PHE A 28 10.65 1.40 -6.31
C PHE A 28 10.98 0.15 -5.50
N LEU A 29 9.99 -0.42 -4.79
CA LEU A 29 10.21 -1.62 -3.97
C LEU A 29 10.60 -2.82 -4.82
N GLN A 30 9.99 -2.99 -5.99
CA GLN A 30 10.36 -4.06 -6.93
C GLN A 30 11.79 -3.89 -7.45
N SER A 31 12.25 -2.66 -7.61
CA SER A 31 13.63 -2.38 -8.04
C SER A 31 14.66 -2.73 -6.97
N LEU A 32 14.28 -2.69 -5.69
CA LEU A 32 15.14 -3.14 -4.60
C LEU A 32 15.24 -4.67 -4.58
N ASP A 33 14.09 -5.33 -4.54
CA ASP A 33 13.96 -6.78 -4.59
C ASP A 33 12.48 -7.12 -4.77
N GLU A 34 12.18 -8.03 -5.70
CA GLU A 34 10.80 -8.48 -5.91
C GLU A 34 10.17 -9.04 -4.62
N LYS A 35 10.97 -9.71 -3.80
CA LYS A 35 10.50 -10.26 -2.52
C LYS A 35 10.15 -9.18 -1.51
N VAL A 36 10.79 -8.03 -1.57
CA VAL A 36 10.42 -6.86 -0.75
C VAL A 36 9.02 -6.39 -1.11
N TRP A 37 8.73 -6.29 -2.41
CA TRP A 37 7.40 -5.93 -2.87
C TRP A 37 6.36 -7.00 -2.49
N GLN A 38 6.68 -8.28 -2.67
CA GLN A 38 5.78 -9.38 -2.29
C GLN A 38 5.41 -9.32 -0.81
N THR A 39 6.34 -8.92 0.05
CA THR A 39 6.08 -8.75 1.49
C THR A 39 5.04 -7.66 1.75
N VAL A 40 5.04 -6.60 0.95
CA VAL A 40 4.04 -5.53 1.05
C VAL A 40 2.69 -5.98 0.47
N GLU A 41 2.73 -6.70 -0.64
CA GLU A 41 1.51 -7.15 -1.32
C GLU A 41 0.77 -8.24 -0.54
N ILE A 42 1.51 -9.26 -0.11
CA ILE A 42 0.96 -10.44 0.56
C ILE A 42 0.88 -10.22 2.07
N GLY A 43 1.85 -9.52 2.63
CA GLY A 43 1.99 -9.31 4.06
C GLY A 43 2.99 -10.27 4.69
N TRP A 44 3.37 -9.96 5.90
CA TRP A 44 4.26 -10.76 6.73
C TRP A 44 3.63 -10.95 8.09
N THR A 45 3.67 -12.16 8.60
CA THR A 45 3.20 -12.48 9.95
C THR A 45 4.39 -12.67 10.87
N LYS A 46 4.47 -11.85 11.91
CA LYS A 46 5.53 -11.97 12.91
C LYS A 46 5.42 -13.32 13.62
N PRO A 47 6.49 -14.12 13.64
CA PRO A 47 6.47 -15.39 14.37
C PRO A 47 6.24 -15.18 15.87
N THR A 48 5.55 -16.12 16.49
CA THR A 48 5.25 -16.05 17.93
C THR A 48 6.48 -16.34 18.80
N LYS A 49 7.46 -17.05 18.24
CA LYS A 49 8.71 -17.35 18.95
C LYS A 49 9.63 -16.15 18.99
N ALA A 50 10.52 -16.11 19.99
CA ALA A 50 11.54 -15.08 20.09
C ALA A 50 12.46 -15.11 18.86
N PRO A 51 12.98 -13.93 18.41
CA PRO A 51 13.85 -13.86 17.22
C PRO A 51 15.07 -14.78 17.28
N VAL A 52 15.59 -15.08 18.48
CA VAL A 52 16.73 -15.97 18.67
C VAL A 52 16.43 -17.41 18.22
N ASP A 53 15.15 -17.81 18.23
CA ASP A 53 14.70 -19.14 17.86
C ASP A 53 14.22 -19.24 16.40
N TRP A 54 14.43 -18.19 15.63
CA TRP A 54 14.01 -18.18 14.23
C TRP A 54 15.01 -18.94 13.35
N ASP A 55 14.48 -19.71 12.41
CA ASP A 55 15.29 -20.31 11.36
C ASP A 55 15.66 -19.26 10.28
N ASP A 56 16.54 -19.63 9.37
CA ASP A 56 17.02 -18.72 8.30
C ASP A 56 15.89 -18.20 7.43
N ALA A 57 14.86 -19.00 7.16
CA ALA A 57 13.72 -18.58 6.35
C ALA A 57 12.91 -17.49 7.05
N LYS A 58 12.71 -17.60 8.35
CA LYS A 58 11.99 -16.59 9.13
C LYS A 58 12.80 -15.29 9.24
N ILE A 59 14.11 -15.41 9.41
CA ILE A 59 15.01 -14.25 9.46
C ILE A 59 14.99 -13.51 8.14
N LYS A 60 15.05 -14.24 7.01
CA LYS A 60 14.97 -13.62 5.67
C LYS A 60 13.65 -12.91 5.44
N ALA A 61 12.54 -13.55 5.81
CA ALA A 61 11.22 -12.93 5.68
C ALA A 61 11.10 -11.65 6.51
N ALA A 62 11.61 -11.68 7.74
CA ALA A 62 11.64 -10.49 8.60
C ALA A 62 12.52 -9.38 7.99
N ASN A 63 13.64 -9.74 7.39
CA ASN A 63 14.52 -8.78 6.73
C ASN A 63 13.84 -8.10 5.53
N PHE A 64 13.08 -8.84 4.74
CA PHE A 64 12.31 -8.24 3.64
C PHE A 64 11.25 -7.27 4.15
N ASN A 65 10.56 -7.63 5.23
CA ASN A 65 9.61 -6.73 5.87
C ASN A 65 10.30 -5.46 6.39
N SER A 66 11.45 -5.59 7.03
CA SER A 66 12.21 -4.45 7.55
C SER A 66 12.70 -3.54 6.44
N ARG A 67 13.15 -4.09 5.32
CA ARG A 67 13.54 -3.29 4.15
C ARG A 67 12.37 -2.52 3.57
N ALA A 68 11.22 -3.17 3.47
CA ALA A 68 10.00 -2.52 2.98
C ALA A 68 9.57 -1.39 3.92
N LEU A 69 9.56 -1.63 5.23
CA LEU A 69 9.24 -0.62 6.24
C LEU A 69 10.19 0.58 6.17
N ASN A 70 11.49 0.33 6.08
CA ASN A 70 12.48 1.39 5.97
C ASN A 70 12.22 2.26 4.74
N ALA A 71 11.96 1.64 3.60
CA ALA A 71 11.63 2.36 2.38
C ALA A 71 10.34 3.18 2.51
N LEU A 72 9.30 2.59 3.10
CA LEU A 72 8.02 3.27 3.31
C LEU A 72 8.16 4.45 4.27
N PHE A 73 8.87 4.28 5.38
CA PHE A 73 9.10 5.34 6.35
C PHE A 73 9.92 6.49 5.74
N SER A 74 10.84 6.18 4.85
CA SER A 74 11.64 7.19 4.14
C SER A 74 10.85 7.89 3.02
N ALA A 75 9.74 7.31 2.60
CA ALA A 75 8.94 7.78 1.48
C ALA A 75 7.77 8.67 1.87
N VAL A 76 7.66 9.03 3.14
CA VAL A 76 6.53 9.81 3.65
C VAL A 76 7.02 11.07 4.37
N THR A 77 6.16 12.09 4.42
CA THR A 77 6.42 13.29 5.20
C THR A 77 6.33 12.98 6.70
N ASN A 78 6.86 13.87 7.55
CA ASN A 78 6.76 13.71 9.00
C ASN A 78 5.32 13.56 9.50
N GLU A 79 4.39 14.26 8.87
CA GLU A 79 2.97 14.16 9.18
C GLU A 79 2.43 12.75 8.94
N GLU A 80 2.73 12.19 7.77
CA GLU A 80 2.30 10.85 7.41
C GLU A 80 3.07 9.78 8.21
N PHE A 81 4.34 10.00 8.48
CA PHE A 81 5.16 9.09 9.29
C PHE A 81 4.56 8.87 10.69
N LYS A 82 4.10 9.92 11.34
CA LYS A 82 3.48 9.81 12.67
C LYS A 82 2.30 8.84 12.70
N LYS A 83 1.59 8.73 11.59
CA LYS A 83 0.42 7.87 11.49
C LYS A 83 0.77 6.38 11.36
N ILE A 84 1.94 6.07 10.81
CA ILE A 84 2.36 4.69 10.52
C ILE A 84 3.54 4.23 11.36
N SER A 85 4.13 5.10 12.18
CA SER A 85 5.38 4.84 12.89
C SER A 85 5.30 3.68 13.90
N SER A 86 4.10 3.36 14.39
CA SER A 86 3.90 2.24 15.31
C SER A 86 3.72 0.89 14.62
N THR A 87 3.66 0.88 13.29
CA THR A 87 3.40 -0.34 12.52
C THR A 87 4.69 -1.12 12.29
N GLU A 88 4.68 -2.41 12.61
CA GLU A 88 5.81 -3.31 12.40
C GLU A 88 5.70 -4.10 11.08
N ILE A 89 4.56 -4.02 10.41
CA ILE A 89 4.26 -4.78 9.20
C ILE A 89 4.16 -3.84 8.01
N ALA A 90 5.00 -4.06 7.01
CA ALA A 90 5.09 -3.19 5.84
C ALA A 90 3.78 -3.10 5.06
N LYS A 91 3.04 -4.22 4.98
CA LYS A 91 1.73 -4.21 4.31
C LYS A 91 0.76 -3.24 4.99
N GLU A 92 0.69 -3.27 6.29
CA GLU A 92 -0.19 -2.36 7.05
C GLU A 92 0.22 -0.90 6.90
N ALA A 93 1.52 -0.63 6.90
CA ALA A 93 2.03 0.72 6.68
C ALA A 93 1.68 1.23 5.27
N CYS A 94 1.80 0.39 4.26
CA CYS A 94 1.47 0.73 2.88
C CYS A 94 -0.04 0.93 2.68
N ASP A 95 -0.84 0.12 3.34
CA ASP A 95 -2.30 0.18 3.23
C ASP A 95 -2.93 1.30 4.06
N TYR A 96 -2.14 1.92 4.96
CA TYR A 96 -2.63 3.07 5.70
C TYR A 96 -2.85 4.25 4.76
N GLN A 97 -4.03 4.87 4.87
CA GLN A 97 -4.42 5.95 3.96
C GLN A 97 -5.06 7.10 4.71
N PRO A 98 -4.88 8.33 4.19
CA PRO A 98 -5.63 9.48 4.70
C PRO A 98 -7.14 9.22 4.58
N MET A 99 -7.89 9.66 5.57
CA MET A 99 -9.34 9.45 5.62
C MET A 99 -10.09 9.88 4.35
N LYS A 100 -9.59 10.89 3.66
CA LYS A 100 -10.22 11.43 2.44
C LYS A 100 -10.19 10.47 1.26
N GLU A 101 -9.24 9.55 1.23
CA GLU A 101 -9.06 8.62 0.10
C GLU A 101 -9.32 7.16 0.48
N GLN A 102 -9.68 6.92 1.72
CA GLN A 102 -9.80 5.55 2.27
C GLN A 102 -10.71 4.62 1.46
N ARG A 103 -11.80 5.12 0.92
CA ARG A 103 -12.73 4.32 0.13
C ARG A 103 -12.17 3.88 -1.21
N LEU A 104 -11.53 4.79 -1.94
CA LEU A 104 -11.00 4.51 -3.27
C LEU A 104 -9.72 3.67 -3.21
N SER A 105 -8.91 3.90 -2.19
CA SER A 105 -7.61 3.26 -2.09
C SER A 105 -7.67 1.85 -1.54
N ARG A 106 -8.62 1.53 -0.66
CA ARG A 106 -8.88 0.14 -0.23
C ARG A 106 -9.16 -0.76 -1.42
N ILE A 107 -9.93 -0.27 -2.37
CA ILE A 107 -10.28 -1.00 -3.58
C ILE A 107 -9.04 -1.22 -4.45
N ARG A 108 -8.14 -0.25 -4.50
CA ARG A 108 -6.92 -0.30 -5.33
C ARG A 108 -5.81 -1.15 -4.72
N CYS A 109 -5.81 -1.35 -3.43
CA CYS A 109 -4.86 -2.25 -2.76
C CYS A 109 -5.21 -3.73 -2.96
N PHE A 110 -6.48 -4.05 -3.22
CA PHE A 110 -6.91 -5.41 -3.42
C PHE A 110 -6.62 -5.89 -4.84
N ARG A 111 -6.26 -7.18 -4.97
CA ARG A 111 -6.20 -7.85 -6.26
C ARG A 111 -7.57 -7.80 -6.93
N GLY A 112 -7.59 -7.58 -8.23
CA GLY A 112 -8.85 -7.44 -8.94
C GLY A 112 -9.51 -6.09 -8.72
N SER A 113 -8.74 -5.12 -8.31
CA SER A 113 -9.20 -3.75 -8.09
C SER A 113 -9.98 -3.17 -9.27
N LEU A 114 -9.63 -3.55 -10.51
CA LEU A 114 -10.38 -3.14 -11.69
C LEU A 114 -11.80 -3.70 -11.71
N GLN A 115 -11.98 -4.97 -11.32
CA GLN A 115 -13.30 -5.59 -11.22
C GLN A 115 -14.10 -5.01 -10.06
N ALA A 116 -13.46 -4.76 -8.93
CA ALA A 116 -14.09 -4.12 -7.79
C ALA A 116 -14.53 -2.69 -8.13
N LEU A 117 -13.72 -1.93 -8.85
CA LEU A 117 -14.07 -0.60 -9.34
C LEU A 117 -15.25 -0.65 -10.32
N LYS A 118 -15.27 -1.63 -11.22
CA LYS A 118 -16.39 -1.86 -12.14
C LYS A 118 -17.66 -2.18 -11.37
N ARG A 119 -17.60 -3.05 -10.36
CA ARG A 119 -18.76 -3.40 -9.51
C ARG A 119 -19.29 -2.18 -8.77
N LEU A 120 -18.46 -1.35 -8.21
CA LEU A 120 -18.85 -0.13 -7.52
C LEU A 120 -19.46 0.89 -8.46
N ARG A 121 -18.89 1.01 -9.68
CA ARG A 121 -19.43 1.89 -10.71
C ARG A 121 -20.84 1.44 -11.12
N TRP A 122 -21.06 0.13 -11.27
CA TRP A 122 -22.37 -0.44 -11.55
C TRP A 122 -23.35 -0.19 -10.42
N ARG A 123 -22.97 -0.41 -9.17
CA ARG A 123 -23.82 -0.13 -8.02
C ARG A 123 -24.24 1.33 -7.96
N ARG A 124 -23.33 2.24 -8.25
CA ARG A 124 -23.61 3.66 -8.25
C ARG A 124 -24.62 4.03 -9.36
N ILE A 125 -24.45 3.47 -10.54
CA ILE A 125 -25.34 3.70 -11.67
C ILE A 125 -26.72 3.11 -11.40
N SER A 126 -26.79 1.86 -10.92
CA SER A 126 -28.08 1.21 -10.60
C SER A 126 -28.82 1.92 -9.46
N HIS A 127 -28.10 2.41 -8.47
CA HIS A 127 -28.70 3.19 -7.39
C HIS A 127 -29.23 4.53 -7.88
N SER A 128 -28.51 5.18 -8.77
CA SER A 128 -28.94 6.42 -9.41
C SER A 128 -30.19 6.21 -10.27
N MET A 129 -30.26 5.09 -11.00
CA MET A 129 -31.43 4.75 -11.79
C MET A 129 -32.66 4.42 -10.95
N SER A 130 -32.47 3.76 -9.82
CA SER A 130 -33.58 3.42 -8.92
C SER A 130 -34.12 4.62 -8.14
N SER A 131 -33.33 5.67 -8.01
CA SER A 131 -33.74 6.91 -7.34
C SER A 131 -34.41 7.93 -8.29
N MET A 132 -34.44 7.66 -9.59
CA MET A 132 -35.19 8.50 -10.51
C MET A 132 -36.69 8.33 -10.29
N PRO A 133 -37.42 9.41 -10.04
CA PRO A 133 -38.88 9.29 -9.96
C PRO A 133 -39.40 8.82 -11.31
N SER A 134 -40.31 7.86 -11.25
CA SER A 134 -40.97 7.41 -12.46
C SER A 134 -41.77 8.57 -13.05
N LEU A 135 -41.31 9.06 -14.19
CA LEU A 135 -42.01 10.13 -14.92
C LEU A 135 -43.22 9.63 -15.69
N GLY A 136 -43.74 8.50 -15.29
CA GLY A 136 -44.75 7.84 -16.10
C GLY A 136 -46.20 8.17 -15.79
N THR A 137 -46.44 9.07 -14.92
CA THR A 137 -47.83 9.34 -14.58
C THR A 137 -48.12 10.78 -14.43
#